data_391727afd7b798e0492ba3590fb2d3ad
#
_entry.id   391727afd7b798e0492ba3590fb2d3ad
#
_cell.length_a   1.000
_cell.length_b   1.000
_cell.length_c   1.000
_cell.angle_alpha   90.00
_cell.angle_beta   90.00
_cell.angle_gamma   90.00
#
_symmetry.space_group_name_H-M   'P 1'
#
loop_
_entity.id
_entity.type
_entity.pdbx_description
1 polymer ?
#
loop_
_entity_poly.entity_id
_entity_poly.type
_entity_poly.pdbx_seq_one_letter_code
_entity_poly.pdbx_strand_id
1 'polypeptide(L)'
;MFTHYTGNRQFDLQLNRSLGPILNRPGMDRLTTSVLPRIRSTSQITQFAHRLAAHFNSEGDAAAAWRLYFLAAFYLPEHDPSKRHFIDAASRNFDTSHSHLAMRRHTIPYKDGSLTAIRWQADPDDRARFPDAPSTLVMMNGFDGYAEEIMGFAEYFPCRPFDIITFDGPGQGHTALAGMPLEPRWELPTTAVLDYFDLDSAAALGLSFGGYLVMRAAAHVPRISHVVAFDMMYRLLDGLTLPLPATVRPLAASIVERARPAWLIDATMSVAAHASADLAWKLQQGRHLTGMDKPSDVLRALGAYTMEPLAGMIRQPCLVMAGDANQYVPFERLSDVRRILAGAASLDVRAFTEATDPGMAQHCQIGDPHRAFRIMGDWLVRPAAKPCSTRTRE
;
A
#
# COMPACT_ATOMS: atom_id res chain seq x y z
N MET A 1 6.89 12.16 -12.87
CA MET A 1 5.76 12.01 -13.83
C MET A 1 5.54 10.53 -14.09
N PHE A 2 4.28 10.06 -14.16
CA PHE A 2 3.97 8.66 -14.51
C PHE A 2 4.31 8.38 -15.97
N THR A 3 5.01 7.28 -16.25
CA THR A 3 5.48 6.92 -17.59
C THR A 3 4.82 5.63 -18.08
N HIS A 4 4.25 5.66 -19.27
CA HIS A 4 3.66 4.50 -19.95
C HIS A 4 4.76 3.75 -20.72
N TYR A 5 5.49 2.86 -20.02
CA TYR A 5 6.62 2.13 -20.60
C TYR A 5 6.21 1.03 -21.58
N THR A 6 5.18 0.27 -21.23
CA THR A 6 4.77 -0.94 -21.96
C THR A 6 3.42 -0.80 -22.64
N GLY A 7 2.61 0.19 -22.22
CA GLY A 7 1.21 0.35 -22.58
C GLY A 7 0.25 -0.59 -21.83
N ASN A 8 0.76 -1.46 -20.96
CA ASN A 8 -0.06 -2.23 -20.02
C ASN A 8 -0.09 -1.51 -18.67
N ARG A 9 -1.27 -1.05 -18.24
CA ARG A 9 -1.44 -0.22 -17.03
C ARG A 9 -0.89 -0.87 -15.76
N GLN A 10 -1.06 -2.20 -15.61
CA GLN A 10 -0.55 -2.94 -14.45
C GLN A 10 0.99 -3.00 -14.46
N PHE A 11 1.59 -3.28 -15.62
CA PHE A 11 3.03 -3.34 -15.76
C PHE A 11 3.65 -1.95 -15.54
N ASP A 12 3.07 -0.93 -16.15
CA ASP A 12 3.54 0.44 -16.03
C ASP A 12 3.50 0.94 -14.58
N LEU A 13 2.47 0.56 -13.80
CA LEU A 13 2.39 0.89 -12.38
C LEU A 13 3.58 0.30 -11.60
N GLN A 14 3.85 -1.00 -11.75
CA GLN A 14 4.94 -1.66 -11.03
C GLN A 14 6.32 -1.17 -11.50
N LEU A 15 6.46 -0.89 -12.79
CA LEU A 15 7.70 -0.32 -13.32
C LEU A 15 7.95 1.10 -12.79
N ASN A 16 6.93 1.98 -12.73
CA ASN A 16 7.10 3.31 -12.12
C ASN A 16 7.45 3.22 -10.64
N ARG A 17 6.81 2.31 -9.88
CA ARG A 17 7.09 2.07 -8.46
C ARG A 17 8.54 1.67 -8.21
N SER A 18 9.07 0.74 -9.01
CA SER A 18 10.39 0.17 -8.80
C SER A 18 11.52 0.95 -9.47
N LEU A 19 11.28 1.52 -10.67
CA LEU A 19 12.30 2.22 -11.44
C LEU A 19 12.39 3.71 -11.11
N GLY A 20 11.29 4.36 -10.68
CA GLY A 20 11.26 5.80 -10.39
C GLY A 20 12.47 6.28 -9.58
N PRO A 21 12.81 5.63 -8.45
CA PRO A 21 13.95 6.02 -7.62
C PRO A 21 15.34 5.84 -8.25
N ILE A 22 15.45 5.06 -9.34
CA ILE A 22 16.74 4.68 -9.96
C ILE A 22 16.90 5.16 -11.40
N LEU A 23 15.95 5.95 -11.91
CA LEU A 23 16.02 6.44 -13.31
C LEU A 23 17.26 7.29 -13.62
N ASN A 24 17.87 7.88 -12.61
CA ASN A 24 19.10 8.67 -12.74
C ASN A 24 20.39 7.81 -12.84
N ARG A 25 20.28 6.48 -12.75
CA ARG A 25 21.43 5.58 -12.88
C ARG A 25 21.88 5.48 -14.35
N PRO A 26 23.19 5.30 -14.62
CA PRO A 26 23.70 5.12 -15.98
C PRO A 26 22.99 4.00 -16.73
N GLY A 27 22.68 4.24 -18.01
CA GLY A 27 22.04 3.26 -18.90
C GLY A 27 20.52 3.10 -18.76
N MET A 28 19.89 3.71 -17.77
CA MET A 28 18.42 3.61 -17.56
C MET A 28 17.65 4.21 -18.72
N ASP A 29 18.11 5.31 -19.34
CA ASP A 29 17.47 5.91 -20.52
C ASP A 29 17.32 4.90 -21.66
N ARG A 30 18.40 4.15 -21.95
CA ARG A 30 18.38 3.10 -22.99
C ARG A 30 17.42 1.96 -22.62
N LEU A 31 17.40 1.54 -21.36
CA LEU A 31 16.51 0.47 -20.91
C LEU A 31 15.04 0.89 -21.01
N THR A 32 14.70 2.09 -20.56
CA THR A 32 13.33 2.61 -20.58
C THR A 32 12.81 2.84 -22.01
N THR A 33 13.66 3.27 -22.94
CA THR A 33 13.25 3.59 -24.32
C THR A 33 13.32 2.40 -25.28
N SER A 34 14.22 1.44 -25.04
CA SER A 34 14.48 0.38 -26.02
C SER A 34 14.08 -1.03 -25.54
N VAL A 35 14.03 -1.28 -24.23
CA VAL A 35 13.72 -2.61 -23.68
C VAL A 35 12.30 -2.67 -23.16
N LEU A 36 11.91 -1.74 -22.27
CA LEU A 36 10.57 -1.77 -21.65
C LEU A 36 9.41 -1.75 -22.66
N PRO A 37 9.46 -0.98 -23.76
CA PRO A 37 8.39 -1.00 -24.77
C PRO A 37 8.17 -2.36 -25.46
N ARG A 38 9.06 -3.32 -25.25
CA ARG A 38 8.96 -4.69 -25.84
C ARG A 38 8.44 -5.72 -24.84
N ILE A 39 8.25 -5.37 -23.60
CA ILE A 39 7.72 -6.28 -22.58
C ILE A 39 6.23 -6.51 -22.82
N ARG A 40 5.81 -7.79 -22.85
CA ARG A 40 4.43 -8.20 -23.09
C ARG A 40 3.91 -9.23 -22.09
N SER A 41 4.76 -9.75 -21.18
CA SER A 41 4.37 -10.78 -20.23
C SER A 41 5.00 -10.56 -18.84
N THR A 42 4.38 -11.15 -17.84
CA THR A 42 4.88 -11.14 -16.45
C THR A 42 6.25 -11.79 -16.35
N SER A 43 6.48 -12.90 -17.09
CA SER A 43 7.79 -13.56 -17.09
C SER A 43 8.89 -12.68 -17.67
N GLN A 44 8.60 -11.84 -18.67
CA GLN A 44 9.55 -10.87 -19.20
C GLN A 44 9.87 -9.78 -18.19
N ILE A 45 8.89 -9.31 -17.39
CA ILE A 45 9.15 -8.36 -16.28
C ILE A 45 10.06 -9.02 -15.24
N THR A 46 9.74 -10.23 -14.80
CA THR A 46 10.56 -10.98 -13.83
C THR A 46 11.99 -11.14 -14.32
N GLN A 47 12.19 -11.56 -15.56
CA GLN A 47 13.54 -11.72 -16.14
C GLN A 47 14.29 -10.39 -16.27
N PHE A 48 13.62 -9.34 -16.74
CA PHE A 48 14.17 -7.99 -16.83
C PHE A 48 14.63 -7.49 -15.46
N ALA A 49 13.72 -7.54 -14.48
CA ALA A 49 13.97 -7.06 -13.13
C ALA A 49 15.10 -7.85 -12.44
N HIS A 50 15.11 -9.18 -12.58
CA HIS A 50 16.16 -10.03 -12.01
C HIS A 50 17.53 -9.72 -12.60
N ARG A 51 17.64 -9.64 -13.94
CA ARG A 51 18.94 -9.32 -14.59
C ARG A 51 19.47 -7.96 -14.16
N LEU A 52 18.58 -6.97 -14.10
CA LEU A 52 18.95 -5.62 -13.68
C LEU A 52 19.31 -5.56 -12.19
N ALA A 53 18.57 -6.28 -11.32
CA ALA A 53 18.88 -6.43 -9.91
C ALA A 53 20.26 -7.06 -9.68
N ALA A 54 20.55 -8.15 -10.39
CA ALA A 54 21.85 -8.83 -10.31
C ALA A 54 23.01 -7.93 -10.77
N HIS A 55 22.78 -7.14 -11.82
CA HIS A 55 23.78 -6.15 -12.29
C HIS A 55 24.06 -5.10 -11.21
N PHE A 56 23.05 -4.40 -10.69
CA PHE A 56 23.26 -3.39 -9.67
C PHE A 56 23.85 -3.98 -8.37
N ASN A 57 23.43 -5.18 -8.00
CA ASN A 57 24.02 -5.88 -6.86
C ASN A 57 25.51 -6.17 -7.06
N SER A 58 25.95 -6.56 -8.27
CA SER A 58 27.37 -6.78 -8.59
C SER A 58 28.20 -5.49 -8.59
N GLU A 59 27.56 -4.35 -8.93
CA GLU A 59 28.17 -3.02 -8.87
C GLU A 59 28.15 -2.40 -7.45
N GLY A 60 27.54 -3.08 -6.47
CA GLY A 60 27.44 -2.59 -5.10
C GLY A 60 26.30 -1.57 -4.87
N ASP A 61 25.45 -1.30 -5.88
CA ASP A 61 24.27 -0.43 -5.72
C ASP A 61 23.11 -1.21 -5.09
N ALA A 62 23.23 -1.48 -3.78
CA ALA A 62 22.21 -2.17 -3.01
C ALA A 62 20.87 -1.44 -3.02
N ALA A 63 20.86 -0.11 -3.10
CA ALA A 63 19.66 0.71 -3.14
C ALA A 63 18.82 0.50 -4.41
N ALA A 64 19.45 0.27 -5.55
CA ALA A 64 18.76 -0.12 -6.79
C ALA A 64 18.38 -1.61 -6.76
N ALA A 65 19.27 -2.47 -6.27
CA ALA A 65 19.10 -3.91 -6.31
C ALA A 65 17.87 -4.38 -5.54
N TRP A 66 17.60 -3.88 -4.31
CA TRP A 66 16.47 -4.35 -3.50
C TRP A 66 15.12 -4.08 -4.16
N ARG A 67 14.93 -2.92 -4.77
CA ARG A 67 13.68 -2.56 -5.46
C ARG A 67 13.40 -3.48 -6.65
N LEU A 68 14.44 -3.82 -7.37
CA LEU A 68 14.37 -4.67 -8.55
C LEU A 68 14.18 -6.15 -8.20
N TYR A 69 14.75 -6.63 -7.09
CA TYR A 69 14.49 -7.98 -6.59
C TYR A 69 13.03 -8.14 -6.14
N PHE A 70 12.42 -7.16 -5.47
CA PHE A 70 10.98 -7.19 -5.18
C PHE A 70 10.15 -7.19 -6.47
N LEU A 71 10.51 -6.39 -7.48
CA LEU A 71 9.83 -6.43 -8.78
C LEU A 71 9.99 -7.79 -9.47
N ALA A 72 11.14 -8.44 -9.37
CA ALA A 72 11.37 -9.78 -9.92
C ALA A 72 10.49 -10.85 -9.24
N ALA A 73 10.26 -10.72 -7.93
CA ALA A 73 9.40 -11.61 -7.16
C ALA A 73 7.91 -11.37 -7.41
N PHE A 74 7.50 -10.15 -7.81
CA PHE A 74 6.12 -9.67 -7.77
C PHE A 74 5.11 -10.56 -8.48
N TYR A 75 5.43 -11.03 -9.69
CA TYR A 75 4.53 -11.85 -10.49
C TYR A 75 4.73 -13.37 -10.33
N LEU A 76 5.72 -13.78 -9.55
CA LEU A 76 5.97 -15.21 -9.34
C LEU A 76 4.92 -15.82 -8.39
N PRO A 77 4.49 -17.06 -8.66
CA PRO A 77 3.66 -17.82 -7.72
C PRO A 77 4.38 -18.05 -6.38
N GLU A 78 3.60 -18.22 -5.30
CA GLU A 78 4.17 -18.41 -3.96
C GLU A 78 5.02 -19.68 -3.83
N HIS A 79 4.66 -20.73 -4.58
CA HIS A 79 5.39 -22.00 -4.61
C HIS A 79 6.64 -21.97 -5.50
N ASP A 80 6.87 -20.88 -6.26
CA ASP A 80 8.08 -20.75 -7.08
C ASP A 80 9.30 -20.51 -6.15
N PRO A 81 10.30 -21.38 -6.16
CA PRO A 81 11.47 -21.23 -5.29
C PRO A 81 12.25 -19.95 -5.56
N SER A 82 12.17 -19.40 -6.79
CA SER A 82 12.82 -18.14 -7.15
C SER A 82 12.20 -16.95 -6.42
N LYS A 83 10.91 -17.01 -6.10
CA LYS A 83 10.23 -15.94 -5.38
C LYS A 83 10.85 -15.70 -4.02
N ARG A 84 11.02 -16.75 -3.22
CA ARG A 84 11.67 -16.65 -1.91
C ARG A 84 13.11 -16.15 -2.02
N HIS A 85 13.86 -16.69 -2.99
CA HIS A 85 15.23 -16.26 -3.23
C HIS A 85 15.31 -14.74 -3.54
N PHE A 86 14.43 -14.22 -4.38
CA PHE A 86 14.42 -12.79 -4.73
C PHE A 86 14.00 -11.91 -3.55
N ILE A 87 13.01 -12.34 -2.75
CA ILE A 87 12.59 -11.62 -1.55
C ILE A 87 13.74 -11.56 -0.54
N ASP A 88 14.43 -12.68 -0.28
CA ASP A 88 15.57 -12.72 0.63
C ASP A 88 16.73 -11.84 0.12
N ALA A 89 16.96 -11.81 -1.20
CA ALA A 89 17.95 -10.91 -1.81
C ALA A 89 17.54 -9.44 -1.68
N ALA A 90 16.24 -9.12 -1.88
CA ALA A 90 15.71 -7.78 -1.69
C ALA A 90 15.93 -7.31 -0.25
N SER A 91 15.55 -8.12 0.74
CA SER A 91 15.71 -7.78 2.17
C SER A 91 17.17 -7.56 2.56
N ARG A 92 18.10 -8.42 2.11
CA ARG A 92 19.54 -8.21 2.36
C ARG A 92 20.07 -6.91 1.76
N ASN A 93 19.69 -6.60 0.51
CA ASN A 93 20.09 -5.36 -0.16
C ASN A 93 19.45 -4.13 0.49
N PHE A 94 18.19 -4.25 0.95
CA PHE A 94 17.54 -3.20 1.72
C PHE A 94 18.35 -2.89 2.99
N ASP A 95 18.67 -3.90 3.79
CA ASP A 95 19.46 -3.74 5.02
C ASP A 95 20.84 -3.14 4.76
N THR A 96 21.52 -3.58 3.68
CA THR A 96 22.82 -3.03 3.26
C THR A 96 22.71 -1.55 2.90
N SER A 97 21.70 -1.18 2.09
CA SER A 97 21.54 0.21 1.62
C SER A 97 21.15 1.18 2.75
N HIS A 98 20.51 0.68 3.82
CA HIS A 98 20.05 1.49 4.95
C HIS A 98 20.89 1.29 6.22
N SER A 99 22.01 0.59 6.15
CA SER A 99 22.87 0.29 7.31
C SER A 99 23.41 1.52 8.04
N HIS A 100 23.47 2.67 7.36
CA HIS A 100 23.90 3.95 7.91
C HIS A 100 22.76 4.70 8.63
N LEU A 101 21.50 4.25 8.51
CA LEU A 101 20.34 4.88 9.13
C LEU A 101 20.01 4.22 10.48
N ALA A 102 19.36 4.99 11.35
CA ALA A 102 18.87 4.48 12.64
C ALA A 102 17.61 3.60 12.46
N MET A 103 17.72 2.58 11.59
CA MET A 103 16.68 1.60 11.33
C MET A 103 16.95 0.29 12.06
N ARG A 104 15.88 -0.36 12.57
CA ARG A 104 15.98 -1.68 13.21
C ARG A 104 14.80 -2.54 12.82
N ARG A 105 15.08 -3.83 12.56
CA ARG A 105 14.06 -4.87 12.38
C ARG A 105 13.58 -5.39 13.73
N HIS A 106 12.31 -5.71 13.80
CA HIS A 106 11.65 -6.26 14.98
C HIS A 106 10.80 -7.46 14.57
N THR A 107 10.73 -8.43 15.48
CA THR A 107 9.81 -9.57 15.40
C THR A 107 8.81 -9.43 16.53
N ILE A 108 7.56 -9.11 16.20
CA ILE A 108 6.51 -8.82 17.17
C ILE A 108 5.71 -10.10 17.40
N PRO A 109 5.66 -10.67 18.60
CA PRO A 109 4.82 -11.82 18.89
C PRO A 109 3.34 -11.52 18.57
N TYR A 110 2.70 -12.42 17.82
CA TYR A 110 1.29 -12.25 17.48
C TYR A 110 0.63 -13.62 17.26
N LYS A 111 -0.38 -13.95 18.06
CA LYS A 111 -1.04 -15.26 18.06
C LYS A 111 0.00 -16.40 18.14
N ASP A 112 -0.08 -17.37 17.24
CA ASP A 112 0.83 -18.53 17.18
C ASP A 112 2.09 -18.24 16.32
N GLY A 113 2.33 -16.99 15.94
CA GLY A 113 3.45 -16.58 15.09
C GLY A 113 3.99 -15.21 15.46
N SER A 114 4.42 -14.47 14.45
CA SER A 114 4.96 -13.12 14.63
C SER A 114 4.71 -12.22 13.43
N LEU A 115 4.70 -10.91 13.67
CA LEU A 115 4.69 -9.88 12.65
C LEU A 115 6.12 -9.36 12.43
N THR A 116 6.50 -9.14 11.20
CA THR A 116 7.77 -8.47 10.87
C THR A 116 7.54 -6.96 10.86
N ALA A 117 8.41 -6.21 11.55
CA ALA A 117 8.34 -4.76 11.54
C ALA A 117 9.73 -4.13 11.37
N ILE A 118 9.75 -2.90 10.87
CA ILE A 118 10.94 -2.06 10.77
C ILE A 118 10.63 -0.73 11.45
N ARG A 119 11.49 -0.29 12.37
CA ARG A 119 11.41 1.04 13.00
C ARG A 119 12.57 1.90 12.52
N TRP A 120 12.27 3.09 12.05
CA TRP A 120 13.20 4.16 11.73
C TRP A 120 13.01 5.29 12.71
N GLN A 121 14.06 5.61 13.50
CA GLN A 121 13.98 6.67 14.50
C GLN A 121 13.81 8.03 13.85
N ALA A 122 13.09 8.92 14.53
CA ALA A 122 12.93 10.31 14.12
C ALA A 122 14.28 11.02 13.95
N ASP A 123 14.30 12.00 13.08
CA ASP A 123 15.39 12.96 13.04
C ASP A 123 15.29 13.88 14.26
N PRO A 124 16.35 14.00 15.10
CA PRO A 124 16.30 14.81 16.32
C PRO A 124 16.06 16.31 16.05
N ASP A 125 16.62 16.85 14.97
CA ASP A 125 16.47 18.26 14.61
C ASP A 125 15.06 18.55 14.12
N ASP A 126 14.50 17.65 13.29
CA ASP A 126 13.11 17.75 12.86
C ASP A 126 12.15 17.62 14.07
N ARG A 127 12.43 16.68 14.98
CA ARG A 127 11.61 16.52 16.20
C ARG A 127 11.62 17.78 17.06
N ALA A 128 12.78 18.42 17.23
CA ALA A 128 12.89 19.68 17.93
C ALA A 128 12.16 20.84 17.23
N ARG A 129 12.16 20.83 15.90
CA ARG A 129 11.48 21.83 15.07
C ARG A 129 9.95 21.70 15.09
N PHE A 130 9.43 20.47 15.23
CA PHE A 130 7.99 20.17 15.21
C PHE A 130 7.54 19.43 16.47
N PRO A 131 7.59 20.07 17.66
CA PRO A 131 7.32 19.43 18.96
C PRO A 131 5.86 18.94 19.09
N ASP A 132 4.92 19.54 18.37
CA ASP A 132 3.50 19.18 18.40
C ASP A 132 3.14 18.07 17.39
N ALA A 133 4.08 17.63 16.56
CA ALA A 133 3.86 16.52 15.65
C ALA A 133 3.66 15.19 16.42
N PRO A 134 2.92 14.22 15.86
CA PRO A 134 2.86 12.88 16.44
C PRO A 134 4.26 12.31 16.69
N SER A 135 4.51 11.71 17.84
CA SER A 135 5.82 11.12 18.16
C SER A 135 6.15 9.90 17.28
N THR A 136 5.13 9.21 16.78
CA THR A 136 5.25 8.00 15.97
C THR A 136 4.23 7.98 14.85
N LEU A 137 4.67 7.55 13.66
CA LEU A 137 3.85 7.25 12.50
C LEU A 137 3.92 5.75 12.21
N VAL A 138 2.80 5.04 12.35
CA VAL A 138 2.68 3.64 11.94
C VAL A 138 2.19 3.60 10.49
N MET A 139 2.96 3.00 9.59
CA MET A 139 2.63 2.87 8.18
C MET A 139 2.18 1.44 7.87
N MET A 140 0.98 1.31 7.31
CA MET A 140 0.35 0.03 6.96
C MET A 140 0.46 -0.25 5.48
N ASN A 141 0.85 -1.48 5.18
CA ASN A 141 1.07 -1.96 3.82
C ASN A 141 -0.24 -2.16 3.03
N GLY A 142 -0.09 -2.26 1.70
CA GLY A 142 -1.17 -2.58 0.77
C GLY A 142 -1.45 -4.09 0.65
N PHE A 143 -1.97 -4.47 -0.52
CA PHE A 143 -2.37 -5.84 -0.84
C PHE A 143 -1.18 -6.74 -1.23
N ASP A 144 -0.03 -6.17 -1.60
CA ASP A 144 1.04 -6.87 -2.33
C ASP A 144 2.47 -6.45 -1.93
N GLY A 145 2.63 -5.57 -0.95
CA GLY A 145 3.95 -5.05 -0.61
C GLY A 145 4.57 -5.70 0.65
N TYR A 146 5.80 -5.31 0.93
CA TYR A 146 6.60 -5.70 2.08
C TYR A 146 6.92 -4.48 2.94
N ALA A 147 7.20 -4.69 4.24
CA ALA A 147 7.55 -3.62 5.16
C ALA A 147 8.72 -2.76 4.67
N GLU A 148 9.70 -3.37 3.97
CA GLU A 148 10.82 -2.69 3.34
C GLU A 148 10.39 -1.73 2.24
N GLU A 149 9.42 -2.14 1.39
CA GLU A 149 8.93 -1.30 0.30
C GLU A 149 8.19 -0.08 0.85
N ILE A 150 7.41 -0.26 1.92
CA ILE A 150 6.71 0.84 2.60
C ILE A 150 7.69 1.75 3.32
N MET A 151 8.72 1.20 3.95
CA MET A 151 9.80 1.98 4.53
C MET A 151 10.56 2.80 3.46
N GLY A 152 10.79 2.21 2.28
CA GLY A 152 11.37 2.92 1.14
C GLY A 152 10.51 4.10 0.65
N PHE A 153 9.19 4.05 0.80
CA PHE A 153 8.33 5.21 0.56
C PHE A 153 8.50 6.30 1.62
N ALA A 154 8.81 5.93 2.87
CA ALA A 154 9.06 6.90 3.93
C ALA A 154 10.27 7.81 3.66
N GLU A 155 11.20 7.40 2.79
CA GLU A 155 12.33 8.23 2.34
C GLU A 155 11.87 9.51 1.60
N TYR A 156 10.63 9.56 1.09
CA TYR A 156 10.08 10.73 0.43
C TYR A 156 9.58 11.82 1.39
N PHE A 157 9.49 11.56 2.70
CA PHE A 157 9.16 12.62 3.66
C PHE A 157 10.24 13.69 3.66
N PRO A 158 9.88 14.98 3.50
CA PRO A 158 10.86 16.06 3.50
C PRO A 158 11.46 16.35 4.89
N CYS A 159 10.77 15.93 5.95
CA CYS A 159 11.21 15.99 7.34
C CYS A 159 10.60 14.81 8.11
N ARG A 160 11.26 14.36 9.18
CA ARG A 160 10.86 13.19 9.97
C ARG A 160 10.87 13.47 11.47
N PRO A 161 9.93 14.29 12.00
CA PRO A 161 9.83 14.56 13.42
C PRO A 161 9.31 13.38 14.24
N PHE A 162 8.87 12.31 13.60
CA PHE A 162 8.28 11.11 14.18
C PHE A 162 9.12 9.87 13.88
N ASP A 163 9.12 8.92 14.80
CA ASP A 163 9.55 7.57 14.49
C ASP A 163 8.63 6.98 13.46
N ILE A 164 9.16 6.27 12.47
CA ILE A 164 8.36 5.55 11.48
C ILE A 164 8.42 4.06 11.78
N ILE A 165 7.27 3.42 11.90
CA ILE A 165 7.15 1.98 12.06
C ILE A 165 6.36 1.45 10.86
N THR A 166 6.99 0.57 10.07
CA THR A 166 6.28 -0.21 9.05
C THR A 166 6.18 -1.65 9.54
N PHE A 167 5.11 -2.35 9.18
CA PHE A 167 4.99 -3.76 9.53
C PHE A 167 4.21 -4.56 8.49
N ASP A 168 4.56 -5.83 8.38
CA ASP A 168 3.79 -6.82 7.66
C ASP A 168 2.79 -7.46 8.63
N GLY A 169 1.53 -7.11 8.49
CA GLY A 169 0.46 -7.73 9.26
C GLY A 169 0.04 -9.09 8.68
N PRO A 170 -0.97 -9.75 9.27
CA PRO A 170 -1.51 -11.00 8.73
C PRO A 170 -1.89 -10.87 7.27
N GLY A 171 -1.44 -11.80 6.45
CA GLY A 171 -1.64 -11.78 4.99
C GLY A 171 -0.75 -10.80 4.23
N GLN A 172 0.24 -10.17 4.85
CA GLN A 172 1.14 -9.24 4.17
C GLN A 172 2.60 -9.69 4.26
N GLY A 173 3.37 -9.41 3.21
CA GLY A 173 4.81 -9.53 3.15
C GLY A 173 5.40 -10.80 3.78
N HIS A 174 6.38 -10.63 4.65
CA HIS A 174 7.04 -11.74 5.35
C HIS A 174 6.10 -12.53 6.27
N THR A 175 5.08 -11.89 6.84
CA THR A 175 4.09 -12.54 7.72
C THR A 175 3.20 -13.50 6.91
N ALA A 176 2.80 -13.13 5.70
CA ALA A 176 2.10 -14.03 4.78
C ALA A 176 2.98 -15.21 4.33
N LEU A 177 4.27 -14.95 4.02
CA LEU A 177 5.23 -16.00 3.68
C LEU A 177 5.48 -16.99 4.83
N ALA A 178 5.27 -16.56 6.08
CA ALA A 178 5.31 -17.44 7.26
C ALA A 178 4.00 -18.23 7.46
N GLY A 179 3.01 -18.10 6.55
CA GLY A 179 1.76 -18.86 6.55
C GLY A 179 0.62 -18.22 7.34
N MET A 180 0.72 -16.96 7.74
CA MET A 180 -0.36 -16.28 8.46
C MET A 180 -1.30 -15.60 7.45
N PRO A 181 -2.58 -16.05 7.33
CA PRO A 181 -3.51 -15.50 6.37
C PRO A 181 -4.03 -14.13 6.79
N LEU A 182 -4.65 -13.43 5.85
CA LEU A 182 -5.23 -12.11 6.02
C LEU A 182 -6.30 -12.09 7.14
N GLU A 183 -6.21 -11.12 8.03
CA GLU A 183 -7.07 -10.95 9.21
C GLU A 183 -8.04 -9.76 8.99
N PRO A 184 -9.35 -9.98 8.96
CA PRO A 184 -10.32 -8.88 8.80
C PRO A 184 -10.32 -7.90 9.99
N ARG A 185 -10.03 -8.36 11.20
CA ARG A 185 -9.96 -7.54 12.41
C ARG A 185 -8.60 -6.88 12.57
N TRP A 186 -8.32 -5.93 11.67
CA TRP A 186 -7.02 -5.26 11.60
C TRP A 186 -6.65 -4.45 12.84
N GLU A 187 -7.61 -4.12 13.67
CA GLU A 187 -7.38 -3.55 15.01
C GLU A 187 -6.49 -4.43 15.90
N LEU A 188 -6.54 -5.76 15.72
CA LEU A 188 -5.76 -6.69 16.54
C LEU A 188 -4.25 -6.61 16.26
N PRO A 189 -3.76 -6.80 15.01
CA PRO A 189 -2.34 -6.64 14.74
C PRO A 189 -1.85 -5.21 14.97
N THR A 190 -2.69 -4.19 14.72
CA THR A 190 -2.35 -2.80 15.05
C THR A 190 -2.11 -2.62 16.54
N THR A 191 -3.00 -3.15 17.39
CA THR A 191 -2.85 -3.11 18.86
C THR A 191 -1.57 -3.81 19.29
N ALA A 192 -1.27 -5.00 18.73
CA ALA A 192 -0.04 -5.72 19.06
C ALA A 192 1.24 -4.93 18.70
N VAL A 193 1.22 -4.20 17.60
CA VAL A 193 2.34 -3.29 17.23
C VAL A 193 2.47 -2.15 18.25
N LEU A 194 1.37 -1.49 18.60
CA LEU A 194 1.39 -0.39 19.57
C LEU A 194 1.84 -0.87 20.96
N ASP A 195 1.39 -2.05 21.40
CA ASP A 195 1.79 -2.65 22.68
C ASP A 195 3.27 -3.01 22.71
N TYR A 196 3.78 -3.63 21.64
CA TYR A 196 5.19 -4.02 21.53
C TYR A 196 6.15 -2.84 21.64
N PHE A 197 5.77 -1.69 21.08
CA PHE A 197 6.59 -0.48 21.11
C PHE A 197 6.24 0.46 22.27
N ASP A 198 5.34 0.07 23.19
CA ASP A 198 4.87 0.87 24.33
C ASP A 198 4.35 2.26 23.90
N LEU A 199 3.48 2.28 22.91
CA LEU A 199 2.95 3.52 22.32
C LEU A 199 1.56 3.83 22.85
N ASP A 200 1.42 4.88 23.64
CA ASP A 200 0.12 5.41 24.10
C ASP A 200 -0.66 6.10 22.96
N SER A 201 0.05 6.63 21.97
CA SER A 201 -0.54 7.32 20.83
C SER A 201 0.36 7.21 19.60
N ALA A 202 -0.26 7.05 18.41
CA ALA A 202 0.44 7.10 17.13
C ALA A 202 -0.45 7.65 16.02
N ALA A 203 0.13 8.36 15.05
CA ALA A 203 -0.51 8.58 13.75
C ALA A 203 -0.44 7.31 12.93
N ALA A 204 -1.39 7.10 12.04
CA ALA A 204 -1.44 5.94 11.14
C ALA A 204 -1.57 6.39 9.68
N LEU A 205 -0.75 5.81 8.81
CA LEU A 205 -0.79 6.02 7.36
C LEU A 205 -0.93 4.67 6.65
N GLY A 206 -1.87 4.57 5.72
CA GLY A 206 -2.07 3.35 4.96
C GLY A 206 -1.98 3.59 3.46
N LEU A 207 -1.19 2.75 2.76
CA LEU A 207 -1.01 2.81 1.33
C LEU A 207 -1.96 1.83 0.64
N SER A 208 -2.71 2.28 -0.36
CA SER A 208 -3.58 1.40 -1.15
C SER A 208 -4.62 0.67 -0.29
N PHE A 209 -4.62 -0.66 -0.26
CA PHE A 209 -5.43 -1.44 0.68
C PHE A 209 -5.15 -1.07 2.14
N GLY A 210 -3.92 -0.66 2.46
CA GLY A 210 -3.58 -0.07 3.76
C GLY A 210 -4.44 1.13 4.12
N GLY A 211 -4.94 1.89 3.13
CA GLY A 211 -5.89 2.98 3.35
C GLY A 211 -7.21 2.52 3.99
N TYR A 212 -7.70 1.33 3.65
CA TYR A 212 -8.80 0.69 4.38
C TYR A 212 -8.35 0.23 5.77
N LEU A 213 -7.17 -0.39 5.86
CA LEU A 213 -6.68 -0.98 7.10
C LEU A 213 -6.47 0.07 8.21
N VAL A 214 -5.93 1.25 7.87
CA VAL A 214 -5.80 2.34 8.86
C VAL A 214 -7.16 2.88 9.32
N MET A 215 -8.15 2.94 8.42
CA MET A 215 -9.52 3.35 8.78
C MET A 215 -10.16 2.35 9.74
N ARG A 216 -9.98 1.04 9.48
CA ARG A 216 -10.44 0.01 10.39
C ARG A 216 -9.75 0.08 11.74
N ALA A 217 -8.43 0.22 11.75
CA ALA A 217 -7.68 0.40 12.99
C ALA A 217 -8.18 1.61 13.77
N ALA A 218 -8.32 2.78 13.14
CA ALA A 218 -8.81 4.00 13.78
C ALA A 218 -10.22 3.88 14.36
N ALA A 219 -11.10 3.12 13.71
CA ALA A 219 -12.45 2.88 14.20
C ALA A 219 -12.51 2.10 15.53
N HIS A 220 -11.48 1.30 15.82
CA HIS A 220 -11.46 0.37 16.97
C HIS A 220 -10.32 0.59 17.96
N VAL A 221 -9.28 1.35 17.59
CA VAL A 221 -8.08 1.59 18.41
C VAL A 221 -7.99 3.08 18.77
N PRO A 222 -8.42 3.50 19.98
CA PRO A 222 -8.41 4.91 20.39
C PRO A 222 -7.01 5.55 20.42
N ARG A 223 -5.95 4.74 20.50
CA ARG A 223 -4.54 5.21 20.45
C ARG A 223 -4.12 5.73 19.07
N ILE A 224 -4.89 5.50 18.02
CA ILE A 224 -4.66 6.16 16.73
C ILE A 224 -5.11 7.62 16.84
N SER A 225 -4.19 8.55 16.67
CA SER A 225 -4.42 10.00 16.84
C SER A 225 -4.77 10.72 15.54
N HIS A 226 -4.18 10.31 14.43
CA HIS A 226 -4.35 10.88 13.09
C HIS A 226 -4.40 9.76 12.05
N VAL A 227 -5.15 9.95 10.97
CA VAL A 227 -5.32 8.95 9.92
C VAL A 227 -5.01 9.54 8.56
N VAL A 228 -4.08 8.91 7.84
CA VAL A 228 -3.77 9.24 6.44
C VAL A 228 -4.09 8.04 5.55
N ALA A 229 -5.05 8.17 4.65
CA ALA A 229 -5.34 7.19 3.62
C ALA A 229 -4.71 7.62 2.28
N PHE A 230 -3.64 6.97 1.93
CA PHE A 230 -2.83 7.19 0.73
C PHE A 230 -3.05 6.06 -0.27
N ASP A 231 -3.78 6.11 -1.08
CA ASP A 231 -5.13 6.06 -1.59
C ASP A 231 -6.12 5.31 -0.67
N MET A 232 -7.36 5.75 -0.61
CA MET A 232 -8.35 5.10 0.23
C MET A 232 -9.17 4.08 -0.55
N MET A 233 -9.00 2.81 -0.22
CA MET A 233 -9.80 1.73 -0.79
C MET A 233 -11.11 1.56 0.00
N TYR A 234 -12.24 1.96 -0.60
CA TYR A 234 -13.56 1.85 0.03
C TYR A 234 -14.03 0.40 0.17
N ARG A 235 -13.88 -0.40 -0.89
CA ARG A 235 -14.10 -1.85 -0.93
C ARG A 235 -12.96 -2.51 -1.69
N LEU A 236 -12.40 -3.55 -1.11
CA LEU A 236 -11.28 -4.25 -1.77
C LEU A 236 -11.69 -4.84 -3.14
N LEU A 237 -12.93 -5.32 -3.26
CA LEU A 237 -13.44 -5.91 -4.50
C LEU A 237 -13.72 -4.88 -5.62
N ASP A 238 -13.77 -3.59 -5.33
CA ASP A 238 -13.91 -2.55 -6.37
C ASP A 238 -12.82 -2.64 -7.43
N GLY A 239 -11.59 -3.00 -7.02
CA GLY A 239 -10.45 -3.18 -7.93
C GLY A 239 -10.61 -4.29 -8.98
N LEU A 240 -11.53 -5.23 -8.77
CA LEU A 240 -11.85 -6.28 -9.75
C LEU A 240 -12.81 -5.79 -10.83
N THR A 241 -13.73 -4.89 -10.48
CA THR A 241 -14.80 -4.43 -11.38
C THR A 241 -14.44 -3.11 -12.08
N LEU A 242 -13.48 -2.35 -11.56
CA LEU A 242 -13.06 -1.06 -12.13
C LEU A 242 -12.67 -1.10 -13.62
N PRO A 243 -12.02 -2.14 -14.15
CA PRO A 243 -11.72 -2.23 -15.58
C PRO A 243 -12.95 -2.38 -16.50
N LEU A 244 -14.13 -2.70 -15.92
CA LEU A 244 -15.36 -2.87 -16.68
C LEU A 244 -15.99 -1.50 -17.03
N PRO A 245 -16.78 -1.43 -18.14
CA PRO A 245 -17.56 -0.24 -18.45
C PRO A 245 -18.46 0.19 -17.27
N ALA A 246 -18.58 1.49 -17.04
CA ALA A 246 -19.33 2.04 -15.90
C ALA A 246 -20.79 1.55 -15.85
N THR A 247 -21.42 1.31 -17.00
CA THR A 247 -22.81 0.84 -17.11
C THR A 247 -23.04 -0.58 -16.58
N VAL A 248 -22.02 -1.46 -16.67
CA VAL A 248 -22.14 -2.86 -16.19
C VAL A 248 -21.48 -3.08 -14.83
N ARG A 249 -20.67 -2.13 -14.37
CA ARG A 249 -19.91 -2.23 -13.12
C ARG A 249 -20.78 -2.52 -11.89
N PRO A 250 -21.95 -1.86 -11.67
CA PRO A 250 -22.78 -2.14 -10.50
C PRO A 250 -23.32 -3.57 -10.47
N LEU A 251 -23.71 -4.12 -11.63
CA LEU A 251 -24.16 -5.50 -11.73
C LEU A 251 -23.02 -6.47 -11.46
N ALA A 252 -21.85 -6.24 -12.09
CA ALA A 252 -20.65 -7.06 -11.87
C ALA A 252 -20.23 -7.05 -10.40
N ALA A 253 -20.22 -5.87 -9.75
CA ALA A 253 -19.91 -5.73 -8.32
C ALA A 253 -20.88 -6.56 -7.46
N SER A 254 -22.18 -6.50 -7.74
CA SER A 254 -23.18 -7.29 -7.01
C SER A 254 -22.99 -8.82 -7.17
N ILE A 255 -22.56 -9.27 -8.36
CA ILE A 255 -22.25 -10.69 -8.62
C ILE A 255 -20.99 -11.10 -7.85
N VAL A 256 -19.93 -10.29 -7.93
CA VAL A 256 -18.65 -10.52 -7.24
C VAL A 256 -18.84 -10.55 -5.72
N GLU A 257 -19.59 -9.62 -5.15
CA GLU A 257 -19.86 -9.55 -3.72
C GLU A 257 -20.64 -10.76 -3.20
N ARG A 258 -21.64 -11.21 -3.96
CA ARG A 258 -22.42 -12.40 -3.57
C ARG A 258 -21.64 -13.69 -3.74
N ALA A 259 -20.69 -13.73 -4.68
CA ALA A 259 -19.92 -14.91 -5.10
C ALA A 259 -20.78 -16.18 -5.27
N ARG A 260 -21.96 -16.01 -5.86
CA ARG A 260 -22.97 -17.10 -6.03
C ARG A 260 -23.61 -17.06 -7.41
N PRO A 261 -23.94 -18.24 -8.00
CA PRO A 261 -23.56 -19.57 -7.49
C PRO A 261 -22.04 -19.82 -7.63
N ALA A 262 -21.45 -20.45 -6.62
CA ALA A 262 -19.99 -20.61 -6.52
C ALA A 262 -19.35 -21.26 -7.77
N TRP A 263 -19.94 -22.36 -8.26
CA TRP A 263 -19.42 -23.08 -9.42
C TRP A 263 -19.32 -22.20 -10.69
N LEU A 264 -20.26 -21.29 -10.89
CA LEU A 264 -20.26 -20.37 -12.03
C LEU A 264 -19.17 -19.32 -11.89
N ILE A 265 -19.00 -18.76 -10.69
CA ILE A 265 -17.92 -17.83 -10.37
C ILE A 265 -16.56 -18.50 -10.58
N ASP A 266 -16.39 -19.72 -10.04
CA ASP A 266 -15.13 -20.46 -10.17
C ASP A 266 -14.78 -20.72 -11.65
N ALA A 267 -15.75 -21.14 -12.45
CA ALA A 267 -15.55 -21.38 -13.87
C ALA A 267 -15.25 -20.09 -14.65
N THR A 268 -16.06 -19.04 -14.45
CA THR A 268 -15.89 -17.77 -15.20
C THR A 268 -14.60 -17.04 -14.83
N MET A 269 -14.26 -16.98 -13.54
CA MET A 269 -13.03 -16.33 -13.10
C MET A 269 -11.79 -17.09 -13.55
N SER A 270 -11.82 -18.43 -13.56
CA SER A 270 -10.71 -19.25 -14.06
C SER A 270 -10.50 -19.04 -15.56
N VAL A 271 -11.57 -19.01 -16.36
CA VAL A 271 -11.47 -18.73 -17.82
C VAL A 271 -10.98 -17.30 -18.05
N ALA A 272 -11.54 -16.31 -17.38
CA ALA A 272 -11.15 -14.91 -17.55
C ALA A 272 -9.68 -14.64 -17.15
N ALA A 273 -9.16 -15.36 -16.16
CA ALA A 273 -7.76 -15.26 -15.75
C ALA A 273 -6.77 -15.72 -16.85
N HIS A 274 -7.16 -16.65 -17.74
CA HIS A 274 -6.32 -17.02 -18.89
C HIS A 274 -6.20 -15.87 -19.92
N ALA A 275 -7.19 -15.00 -19.99
CA ALA A 275 -7.23 -13.88 -20.93
C ALA A 275 -6.67 -12.58 -20.35
N SER A 276 -6.48 -12.50 -19.03
CA SER A 276 -6.05 -11.26 -18.33
C SER A 276 -4.95 -11.54 -17.30
N ALA A 277 -3.74 -11.09 -17.61
CA ALA A 277 -2.60 -11.20 -16.68
C ALA A 277 -2.86 -10.47 -15.35
N ASP A 278 -3.59 -9.34 -15.37
CA ASP A 278 -3.99 -8.60 -14.17
C ASP A 278 -4.95 -9.41 -13.30
N LEU A 279 -5.98 -10.03 -13.89
CA LEU A 279 -6.91 -10.87 -13.15
C LEU A 279 -6.25 -12.15 -12.64
N ALA A 280 -5.38 -12.77 -13.44
CA ALA A 280 -4.61 -13.94 -13.03
C ALA A 280 -3.76 -13.62 -11.79
N TRP A 281 -3.06 -12.50 -11.81
CA TRP A 281 -2.25 -12.03 -10.68
C TRP A 281 -3.12 -11.72 -9.46
N LYS A 282 -4.23 -10.99 -9.61
CA LYS A 282 -5.16 -10.68 -8.50
C LYS A 282 -5.71 -11.93 -7.82
N LEU A 283 -6.09 -12.94 -8.60
CA LEU A 283 -6.56 -14.22 -8.06
C LEU A 283 -5.45 -15.01 -7.37
N GLN A 284 -4.26 -15.06 -7.96
CA GLN A 284 -3.10 -15.69 -7.36
C GLN A 284 -2.76 -15.04 -6.01
N GLN A 285 -2.66 -13.72 -5.99
CA GLN A 285 -2.39 -12.96 -4.77
C GLN A 285 -3.51 -13.14 -3.75
N GLY A 286 -4.78 -13.08 -4.18
CA GLY A 286 -5.92 -13.32 -3.29
C GLY A 286 -5.89 -14.71 -2.64
N ARG A 287 -5.53 -15.77 -3.40
CA ARG A 287 -5.34 -17.12 -2.85
C ARG A 287 -4.24 -17.15 -1.79
N HIS A 288 -3.11 -16.55 -2.09
CA HIS A 288 -2.00 -16.46 -1.14
C HIS A 288 -2.41 -15.76 0.17
N LEU A 289 -3.03 -14.59 0.07
CA LEU A 289 -3.39 -13.80 1.25
C LEU A 289 -4.48 -14.46 2.10
N THR A 290 -5.44 -15.13 1.47
CA THR A 290 -6.60 -15.71 2.18
C THR A 290 -6.39 -17.17 2.57
N GLY A 291 -5.42 -17.87 1.99
CA GLY A 291 -5.26 -19.32 2.13
C GLY A 291 -6.36 -20.13 1.45
N MET A 292 -7.15 -19.51 0.55
CA MET A 292 -8.27 -20.15 -0.15
C MET A 292 -7.87 -20.51 -1.58
N ASP A 293 -8.35 -21.67 -2.09
CA ASP A 293 -8.01 -22.12 -3.44
C ASP A 293 -9.03 -21.68 -4.49
N LYS A 294 -10.33 -21.71 -4.15
CA LYS A 294 -11.40 -21.43 -5.10
C LYS A 294 -11.64 -19.93 -5.25
N PRO A 295 -11.78 -19.40 -6.47
CA PRO A 295 -12.08 -17.98 -6.69
C PRO A 295 -13.29 -17.48 -5.89
N SER A 296 -14.37 -18.24 -5.81
CA SER A 296 -15.57 -17.86 -5.05
C SER A 296 -15.32 -17.74 -3.54
N ASP A 297 -14.44 -18.55 -2.97
CA ASP A 297 -14.08 -18.47 -1.54
C ASP A 297 -13.14 -17.28 -1.29
N VAL A 298 -12.16 -17.04 -2.20
CA VAL A 298 -11.31 -15.85 -2.18
C VAL A 298 -12.14 -14.58 -2.23
N LEU A 299 -13.10 -14.47 -3.18
CA LEU A 299 -13.97 -13.29 -3.29
C LEU A 299 -14.80 -13.08 -2.03
N ARG A 300 -15.32 -14.14 -1.43
CA ARG A 300 -16.09 -14.06 -0.19
C ARG A 300 -15.24 -13.58 0.98
N ALA A 301 -14.02 -14.07 1.10
CA ALA A 301 -13.08 -13.62 2.13
C ALA A 301 -12.68 -12.15 1.94
N LEU A 302 -12.35 -11.75 0.71
CA LEU A 302 -11.99 -10.37 0.38
C LEU A 302 -13.18 -9.39 0.47
N GLY A 303 -14.41 -9.87 0.32
CA GLY A 303 -15.63 -9.07 0.47
C GLY A 303 -15.87 -8.53 1.89
N ALA A 304 -15.20 -9.10 2.90
CA ALA A 304 -15.24 -8.58 4.27
C ALA A 304 -14.54 -7.22 4.43
N TYR A 305 -13.70 -6.82 3.47
CA TYR A 305 -12.93 -5.58 3.53
C TYR A 305 -13.69 -4.43 2.85
N THR A 306 -14.59 -3.83 3.62
CA THR A 306 -15.46 -2.73 3.18
C THR A 306 -15.63 -1.70 4.29
N MET A 307 -15.77 -0.43 3.90
CA MET A 307 -15.89 0.71 4.83
C MET A 307 -17.29 0.85 5.44
N GLU A 308 -18.34 0.26 4.86
CA GLU A 308 -19.72 0.47 5.34
C GLU A 308 -19.92 0.24 6.84
N PRO A 309 -19.38 -0.84 7.44
CA PRO A 309 -19.55 -1.08 8.88
C PRO A 309 -18.84 -0.05 9.77
N LEU A 310 -17.93 0.77 9.22
CA LEU A 310 -17.15 1.75 9.97
C LEU A 310 -17.79 3.14 10.01
N ALA A 311 -19.00 3.29 9.44
CA ALA A 311 -19.70 4.57 9.36
C ALA A 311 -19.89 5.19 10.75
N GLY A 312 -19.42 6.42 10.92
CA GLY A 312 -19.53 7.18 12.16
C GLY A 312 -18.65 6.68 13.33
N MET A 313 -17.80 5.67 13.13
CA MET A 313 -16.90 5.17 14.17
C MET A 313 -15.57 5.92 14.22
N ILE A 314 -15.11 6.46 13.09
CA ILE A 314 -13.82 7.16 12.98
C ILE A 314 -14.02 8.60 13.46
N ARG A 315 -13.26 8.99 14.49
CA ARG A 315 -13.34 10.29 15.15
C ARG A 315 -12.08 11.14 14.98
N GLN A 316 -11.00 10.53 14.57
CA GLN A 316 -9.69 11.17 14.40
C GLN A 316 -9.70 12.18 13.25
N PRO A 317 -8.80 13.18 13.25
CA PRO A 317 -8.46 13.93 12.05
C PRO A 317 -8.04 12.98 10.93
N CYS A 318 -8.58 13.18 9.73
CA CYS A 318 -8.34 12.33 8.56
C CYS A 318 -7.84 13.15 7.37
N LEU A 319 -6.79 12.65 6.72
CA LEU A 319 -6.37 13.05 5.37
C LEU A 319 -6.66 11.91 4.41
N VAL A 320 -7.40 12.19 3.34
CA VAL A 320 -7.70 11.23 2.27
C VAL A 320 -7.15 11.76 0.96
N MET A 321 -6.36 10.94 0.27
CA MET A 321 -5.83 11.24 -1.05
C MET A 321 -6.48 10.32 -2.10
N ALA A 322 -6.80 10.86 -3.27
CA ALA A 322 -7.42 10.11 -4.36
C ALA A 322 -7.04 10.67 -5.73
N GLY A 323 -6.89 9.80 -6.73
CA GLY A 323 -6.62 10.16 -8.11
C GLY A 323 -7.68 9.60 -9.08
N ASP A 324 -8.06 10.35 -10.12
CA ASP A 324 -9.09 9.94 -11.08
C ASP A 324 -8.60 8.92 -12.12
N ALA A 325 -7.28 8.83 -12.34
CA ALA A 325 -6.65 7.82 -13.19
C ALA A 325 -6.17 6.58 -12.39
N ASN A 326 -6.70 6.38 -11.19
CA ASN A 326 -6.37 5.25 -10.33
C ASN A 326 -6.76 3.91 -10.96
N GLN A 327 -5.85 2.90 -10.85
CA GLN A 327 -6.02 1.59 -11.46
C GLN A 327 -6.88 0.63 -10.61
N TYR A 328 -7.07 0.93 -9.30
CA TYR A 328 -7.71 0.03 -8.35
C TYR A 328 -8.86 0.66 -7.56
N VAL A 329 -8.84 1.98 -7.38
CA VAL A 329 -9.82 2.70 -6.55
C VAL A 329 -10.71 3.56 -7.43
N PRO A 330 -12.02 3.28 -7.51
CA PRO A 330 -12.94 4.13 -8.25
C PRO A 330 -13.02 5.52 -7.63
N PHE A 331 -12.77 6.55 -8.44
CA PHE A 331 -12.76 7.94 -7.96
C PHE A 331 -14.12 8.40 -7.39
N GLU A 332 -15.21 7.87 -7.92
CA GLU A 332 -16.58 8.10 -7.45
C GLU A 332 -16.80 7.69 -6.00
N ARG A 333 -16.00 6.74 -5.47
CA ARG A 333 -16.04 6.34 -4.05
C ARG A 333 -15.68 7.45 -3.08
N LEU A 334 -15.09 8.53 -3.56
CA LEU A 334 -14.75 9.67 -2.71
C LEU A 334 -15.99 10.27 -2.01
N SER A 335 -17.17 10.24 -2.67
CA SER A 335 -18.43 10.66 -2.07
C SER A 335 -18.87 9.74 -0.93
N ASP A 336 -18.72 8.42 -1.09
CA ASP A 336 -19.00 7.44 -0.04
C ASP A 336 -18.05 7.61 1.15
N VAL A 337 -16.77 7.81 0.89
CA VAL A 337 -15.74 8.07 1.92
C VAL A 337 -16.10 9.29 2.76
N ARG A 338 -16.48 10.41 2.12
CA ARG A 338 -16.92 11.62 2.85
C ARG A 338 -18.11 11.36 3.75
N ARG A 339 -19.07 10.56 3.29
CA ARG A 339 -20.25 10.18 4.08
C ARG A 339 -19.86 9.30 5.28
N ILE A 340 -18.98 8.33 5.10
CA ILE A 340 -18.50 7.44 6.18
C ILE A 340 -17.73 8.23 7.24
N LEU A 341 -16.92 9.20 6.82
CA LEU A 341 -16.05 10.01 7.68
C LEU A 341 -16.72 11.30 8.21
N ALA A 342 -18.03 11.45 8.06
CA ALA A 342 -18.76 12.65 8.53
C ALA A 342 -18.62 12.88 10.06
N GLY A 343 -18.24 11.86 10.83
CA GLY A 343 -17.99 11.96 12.27
C GLY A 343 -16.54 12.27 12.67
N ALA A 344 -15.62 12.40 11.72
CA ALA A 344 -14.23 12.70 11.98
C ALA A 344 -14.04 14.12 12.55
N ALA A 345 -13.06 14.32 13.43
CA ALA A 345 -12.76 15.63 14.01
C ALA A 345 -12.39 16.68 12.94
N SER A 346 -11.73 16.24 11.88
CA SER A 346 -11.56 17.00 10.65
C SER A 346 -11.37 16.04 9.48
N LEU A 347 -11.72 16.47 8.26
CA LEU A 347 -11.54 15.70 7.03
C LEU A 347 -10.93 16.59 5.94
N ASP A 348 -9.65 16.37 5.67
CA ASP A 348 -8.96 16.91 4.52
C ASP A 348 -9.03 15.91 3.36
N VAL A 349 -9.49 16.35 2.19
CA VAL A 349 -9.52 15.54 0.97
C VAL A 349 -8.65 16.18 -0.09
N ARG A 350 -7.68 15.42 -0.61
CA ARG A 350 -6.82 15.80 -1.73
C ARG A 350 -7.15 14.93 -2.93
N ALA A 351 -7.92 15.49 -3.83
CA ALA A 351 -8.33 14.84 -5.07
C ALA A 351 -7.50 15.40 -6.23
N PHE A 352 -6.93 14.51 -7.04
CA PHE A 352 -6.07 14.84 -8.17
C PHE A 352 -6.68 14.31 -9.47
N THR A 353 -6.54 15.08 -10.56
CA THR A 353 -7.06 14.69 -11.86
C THR A 353 -5.92 14.57 -12.87
N GLU A 354 -6.05 13.66 -13.83
CA GLU A 354 -5.06 13.51 -14.89
C GLU A 354 -4.90 14.80 -15.73
N ALA A 355 -5.97 15.58 -15.84
CA ALA A 355 -5.97 16.83 -16.58
C ALA A 355 -5.15 17.95 -15.91
N THR A 356 -5.15 18.01 -14.57
CA THR A 356 -4.48 19.09 -13.82
C THR A 356 -3.20 18.64 -13.12
N ASP A 357 -3.16 17.38 -12.69
CA ASP A 357 -2.08 16.81 -11.88
C ASP A 357 -1.70 15.38 -12.34
N PRO A 358 -1.23 15.19 -13.58
CA PRO A 358 -1.06 13.85 -14.16
C PRO A 358 -0.11 12.94 -13.38
N GLY A 359 0.87 13.50 -12.66
CA GLY A 359 1.75 12.74 -11.77
C GLY A 359 1.06 12.26 -10.49
N MET A 360 0.00 12.93 -10.06
CA MET A 360 -0.73 12.64 -8.82
C MET A 360 -2.03 11.85 -9.04
N ALA A 361 -2.47 11.70 -10.27
CA ALA A 361 -3.77 11.07 -10.60
C ALA A 361 -3.73 9.53 -10.53
N GLN A 362 -2.55 8.92 -10.56
CA GLN A 362 -2.36 7.47 -10.57
C GLN A 362 -2.45 6.88 -9.16
N HIS A 363 -2.56 5.55 -9.08
CA HIS A 363 -2.59 4.82 -7.80
C HIS A 363 -1.41 5.16 -6.90
N CYS A 364 -1.69 5.47 -5.64
CA CYS A 364 -0.71 5.95 -4.65
C CYS A 364 0.17 7.09 -5.18
N GLN A 365 -0.41 7.95 -6.02
CA GLN A 365 0.26 9.12 -6.61
C GLN A 365 1.69 8.85 -7.09
N ILE A 366 1.93 7.64 -7.61
CA ILE A 366 3.27 7.09 -7.91
C ILE A 366 4.04 7.89 -8.96
N GLY A 367 3.37 8.74 -9.74
CA GLY A 367 4.03 9.63 -10.70
C GLY A 367 4.71 10.85 -10.06
N ASP A 368 4.38 11.18 -8.79
CA ASP A 368 5.05 12.23 -8.01
C ASP A 368 5.02 11.93 -6.50
N PRO A 369 5.74 10.91 -6.04
CA PRO A 369 5.76 10.53 -4.63
C PRO A 369 6.34 11.64 -3.72
N HIS A 370 7.29 12.44 -4.21
CA HIS A 370 7.83 13.57 -3.44
C HIS A 370 6.75 14.58 -3.06
N ARG A 371 5.87 14.94 -4.01
CA ARG A 371 4.76 15.85 -3.74
C ARG A 371 3.72 15.20 -2.82
N ALA A 372 3.43 13.93 -3.01
CA ALA A 372 2.50 13.18 -2.18
C ALA A 372 2.95 13.15 -0.71
N PHE A 373 4.20 12.79 -0.46
CA PHE A 373 4.75 12.71 0.89
C PHE A 373 4.97 14.09 1.54
N ARG A 374 5.22 15.12 0.73
CA ARG A 374 5.20 16.51 1.22
C ARG A 374 3.82 16.90 1.74
N ILE A 375 2.74 16.64 0.98
CA ILE A 375 1.36 16.93 1.41
C ILE A 375 1.04 16.21 2.71
N MET A 376 1.38 14.93 2.84
CA MET A 376 1.14 14.14 4.04
C MET A 376 2.00 14.62 5.22
N GLY A 377 3.28 14.90 5.00
CA GLY A 377 4.19 15.45 6.00
C GLY A 377 3.72 16.80 6.53
N ASP A 378 3.41 17.73 5.63
CA ASP A 378 2.89 19.07 6.00
C ASP A 378 1.58 18.96 6.79
N TRP A 379 0.74 17.96 6.47
CA TRP A 379 -0.51 17.74 7.20
C TRP A 379 -0.26 17.17 8.60
N LEU A 380 0.65 16.22 8.74
CA LEU A 380 0.99 15.57 10.02
C LEU A 380 1.66 16.51 11.02
N VAL A 381 2.43 17.51 10.55
CA VAL A 381 3.13 18.46 11.43
C VAL A 381 2.32 19.72 11.76
N ARG A 382 1.10 19.86 11.23
CA ARG A 382 0.25 21.01 11.55
C ARG A 382 -0.15 20.96 13.03
N PRO A 383 -0.10 22.12 13.74
CA PRO A 383 -0.67 22.20 15.08
C PRO A 383 -2.14 21.77 15.03
N ALA A 384 -2.57 20.94 15.98
CA ALA A 384 -3.96 20.59 16.12
C ALA A 384 -4.79 21.86 16.25
N ALA A 385 -5.83 22.01 15.42
CA ALA A 385 -6.75 23.13 15.54
C ALA A 385 -7.33 23.11 16.96
N LYS A 386 -7.03 24.15 17.77
CA LYS A 386 -7.63 24.27 19.12
C LYS A 386 -9.15 24.20 18.96
N PRO A 387 -9.86 23.37 19.74
CA PRO A 387 -11.30 23.37 19.68
C PRO A 387 -11.78 24.80 19.95
N CYS A 388 -12.66 25.29 19.09
CA CYS A 388 -13.27 26.61 19.25
C CYS A 388 -13.92 26.64 20.64
N SER A 389 -13.32 27.39 21.60
CA SER A 389 -13.92 27.59 22.89
C SER A 389 -15.24 28.32 22.64
N THR A 390 -16.36 27.63 22.84
CA THR A 390 -17.66 28.28 22.98
C THR A 390 -17.57 29.24 24.14
N ARG A 391 -17.31 30.52 23.84
CA ARG A 391 -17.55 31.58 24.82
C ARG A 391 -19.04 31.57 25.09
N THR A 392 -19.44 31.01 26.22
CA THR A 392 -20.68 31.33 26.86
C THR A 392 -20.68 32.85 27.11
N ARG A 393 -21.51 33.55 26.33
CA ARG A 393 -21.84 34.96 26.70
C ARG A 393 -22.73 34.87 27.94
N GLU A 394 -22.20 35.33 29.07
CA GLU A 394 -23.00 35.81 30.19
C GLU A 394 -23.67 37.13 29.82
#